data_ff3511077169c48a3becec66dcccc39c
#
_entry.id   ff3511077169c48a3becec66dcccc39c
#
_cell.length_a   1.000
_cell.length_b   1.000
_cell.length_c   1.000
_cell.angle_alpha   90.00
_cell.angle_beta   90.00
_cell.angle_gamma   90.00
#
_symmetry.space_group_name_H-M   'P 1'
#
loop_
_entity.id
_entity.type
_entity.pdbx_description
1 polymer ?
#
loop_
_entity_poly.entity_id
_entity_poly.type
_entity_poly.pdbx_seq_one_letter_code
_entity_poly.pdbx_strand_id
1 'polypeptide(L)'
;MADAEIAGVTHTRQKHLSRQVPVGCAACANRRPGWFCSLGSAVLADLELVTSTISLPAQASLFTQGEDAKCLYLICGGYLKLTAGRLEDRQMIVRVAGPGSMLGLYAVLSHGVYEVSAESLTPAQLRPVERERFLGFLRSHKEAQMRAVQCICQEYRFALQDACRVALAETVAARLGRLLLELANQIGEHLNGGGFRFPLLLTHEEMASMVCTTRETVTRTLGQFRKDGWISIEDSLVTLHQPDRLQSLA
;
A
#
# COMPACT_ATOMS: atom_id res chain seq x y z
N MET A 1 -8.61 21.79 -26.38
CA MET A 1 -7.25 21.99 -25.86
C MET A 1 -7.08 21.38 -24.46
N ALA A 2 -7.57 20.17 -24.23
CA ALA A 2 -7.50 19.48 -22.92
C ALA A 2 -6.80 18.11 -22.97
N ASP A 3 -6.38 17.64 -24.16
CA ASP A 3 -5.86 16.27 -24.31
C ASP A 3 -4.32 16.17 -24.35
N ALA A 4 -3.60 17.31 -24.22
CA ALA A 4 -2.14 17.32 -24.30
C ALA A 4 -1.43 17.13 -22.93
N GLU A 5 -2.14 17.29 -21.80
CA GLU A 5 -1.51 17.22 -20.45
C GLU A 5 -1.40 15.79 -19.88
N ILE A 6 -2.15 14.83 -20.41
CA ILE A 6 -2.18 13.46 -19.87
C ILE A 6 -0.97 12.62 -20.31
N ALA A 7 -0.39 12.93 -21.45
CA ALA A 7 0.76 12.17 -22.00
C ALA A 7 2.10 12.46 -21.30
N GLY A 8 2.25 13.61 -20.63
CA GLY A 8 3.48 13.98 -19.91
C GLY A 8 3.66 13.33 -18.53
N VAL A 9 2.57 12.85 -17.93
CA VAL A 9 2.56 12.35 -16.54
C VAL A 9 3.19 10.95 -16.40
N THR A 10 3.21 10.17 -17.49
CA THR A 10 3.68 8.79 -17.46
C THR A 10 5.21 8.65 -17.40
N HIS A 11 5.98 9.60 -17.94
CA HIS A 11 7.44 9.46 -18.02
C HIS A 11 8.20 9.90 -16.76
N THR A 12 7.64 10.82 -15.96
CA THR A 12 8.30 11.33 -14.74
C THR A 12 8.04 10.41 -13.53
N ARG A 13 6.96 9.63 -13.54
CA ARG A 13 6.62 8.64 -12.50
C ARG A 13 7.69 7.55 -12.30
N GLN A 14 8.49 7.26 -13.32
CA GLN A 14 9.42 6.12 -13.30
C GLN A 14 10.77 6.38 -12.59
N LYS A 15 11.21 7.63 -12.47
CA LYS A 15 12.58 7.92 -11.99
C LYS A 15 12.78 7.83 -10.48
N HIS A 16 11.73 7.98 -9.66
CA HIS A 16 11.86 7.99 -8.19
C HIS A 16 11.54 6.66 -7.51
N LEU A 17 10.99 5.66 -8.22
CA LEU A 17 10.49 4.42 -7.62
C LEU A 17 11.30 3.16 -7.96
N SER A 18 12.33 3.26 -8.80
CA SER A 18 13.17 2.11 -9.17
C SER A 18 14.30 1.89 -8.17
N ARG A 19 13.97 1.53 -6.91
CA ARG A 19 14.95 0.85 -6.07
C ARG A 19 15.10 -0.57 -6.59
N GLN A 20 16.29 -0.89 -7.10
CA GLN A 20 16.63 -2.27 -7.49
C GLN A 20 16.41 -3.18 -6.28
N VAL A 21 15.55 -4.18 -6.44
CA VAL A 21 15.35 -5.18 -5.39
C VAL A 21 16.56 -6.11 -5.39
N PRO A 22 17.21 -6.32 -4.24
CA PRO A 22 18.37 -7.20 -4.11
C PRO A 22 18.02 -8.63 -4.58
N VAL A 23 19.00 -9.34 -5.09
CA VAL A 23 18.86 -10.72 -5.59
C VAL A 23 18.44 -11.69 -4.48
N GLY A 24 18.67 -11.37 -3.19
CA GLY A 24 18.32 -12.23 -2.05
C GLY A 24 17.73 -11.47 -0.86
N CYS A 25 16.88 -12.15 -0.07
CA CYS A 25 16.28 -11.60 1.15
C CYS A 25 17.33 -11.30 2.23
N ALA A 26 18.36 -12.11 2.33
CA ALA A 26 19.42 -11.93 3.32
C ALA A 26 20.22 -10.64 3.09
N ALA A 27 20.43 -10.26 1.82
CA ALA A 27 21.14 -9.04 1.41
C ALA A 27 20.23 -7.83 1.19
N CYS A 28 18.94 -7.92 1.48
CA CYS A 28 17.97 -6.88 1.23
C CYS A 28 18.21 -5.64 2.10
N ALA A 29 18.67 -4.55 1.50
CA ALA A 29 18.86 -3.27 2.17
C ALA A 29 17.54 -2.54 2.52
N ASN A 30 16.42 -2.98 1.94
CA ASN A 30 15.11 -2.34 2.13
C ASN A 30 14.37 -2.84 3.37
N ARG A 31 14.87 -3.87 4.06
CA ARG A 31 14.21 -4.41 5.26
C ARG A 31 14.04 -3.36 6.34
N ARG A 32 12.84 -3.32 6.93
CA ARG A 32 12.55 -2.44 8.06
C ARG A 32 12.01 -3.26 9.23
N PRO A 33 12.24 -2.84 10.48
CA PRO A 33 11.58 -3.42 11.65
C PRO A 33 10.06 -3.45 11.46
N GLY A 34 9.43 -4.54 11.87
CA GLY A 34 7.97 -4.71 11.72
C GLY A 34 7.51 -5.39 10.43
N TRP A 35 8.34 -5.46 9.39
CA TRP A 35 8.01 -6.24 8.19
C TRP A 35 8.10 -7.74 8.45
N PHE A 36 7.32 -8.56 7.70
CA PHE A 36 7.42 -10.01 7.82
C PHE A 36 8.85 -10.50 7.59
N CYS A 37 9.53 -9.98 6.58
CA CYS A 37 10.91 -10.35 6.25
C CYS A 37 11.96 -9.76 7.22
N SER A 38 11.56 -9.12 8.33
CA SER A 38 12.49 -8.76 9.42
C SER A 38 12.76 -9.97 10.33
N LEU A 39 13.37 -11.00 9.75
CA LEU A 39 13.71 -12.29 10.35
C LEU A 39 15.22 -12.45 10.40
N GLY A 40 15.70 -13.38 11.24
CA GLY A 40 17.11 -13.76 11.29
C GLY A 40 17.62 -14.31 9.95
N SER A 41 18.92 -14.17 9.70
CA SER A 41 19.52 -14.52 8.40
C SER A 41 19.31 -15.97 7.97
N ALA A 42 19.36 -16.92 8.90
CA ALA A 42 19.10 -18.34 8.65
C ALA A 42 17.64 -18.57 8.21
N VAL A 43 16.68 -17.95 8.92
CA VAL A 43 15.24 -18.05 8.59
C VAL A 43 14.93 -17.39 7.24
N LEU A 44 15.64 -16.31 6.90
CA LEU A 44 15.51 -15.67 5.59
C LEU A 44 16.05 -16.54 4.44
N ALA A 45 17.15 -17.27 4.66
CA ALA A 45 17.67 -18.21 3.68
C ALA A 45 16.65 -19.31 3.39
N ASP A 46 15.98 -19.84 4.41
CA ASP A 46 14.93 -20.85 4.24
C ASP A 46 13.67 -20.25 3.59
N LEU A 47 13.34 -18.98 3.87
CA LEU A 47 12.26 -18.28 3.16
C LEU A 47 12.55 -18.15 1.66
N GLU A 48 13.80 -17.91 1.29
CA GLU A 48 14.22 -17.85 -0.11
C GLU A 48 14.02 -19.15 -0.87
N LEU A 49 14.15 -20.30 -0.19
CA LEU A 49 13.93 -21.62 -0.79
C LEU A 49 12.47 -21.92 -1.12
N VAL A 50 11.54 -21.27 -0.42
CA VAL A 50 10.09 -21.48 -0.60
C VAL A 50 9.41 -20.42 -1.45
N THR A 51 10.16 -19.46 -1.98
CA THR A 51 9.62 -18.35 -2.79
C THR A 51 10.45 -18.13 -4.06
N SER A 52 9.86 -17.44 -5.02
CA SER A 52 10.52 -16.93 -6.23
C SER A 52 10.34 -15.41 -6.30
N THR A 53 10.96 -14.76 -7.27
CA THR A 53 10.72 -13.34 -7.54
C THR A 53 9.92 -13.22 -8.83
N ILE A 54 8.83 -12.46 -8.79
CA ILE A 54 8.06 -12.08 -9.97
C ILE A 54 8.02 -10.56 -10.10
N SER A 55 7.94 -10.09 -11.35
CA SER A 55 7.75 -8.67 -11.68
C SER A 55 6.36 -8.47 -12.25
N LEU A 56 5.67 -7.46 -11.75
CA LEU A 56 4.34 -7.08 -12.19
C LEU A 56 4.43 -5.68 -12.82
N PRO A 57 4.00 -5.47 -14.06
CA PRO A 57 3.94 -4.13 -14.65
C PRO A 57 2.91 -3.27 -13.93
N ALA A 58 2.95 -1.96 -14.13
CA ALA A 58 1.90 -1.08 -13.61
C ALA A 58 0.53 -1.42 -14.23
N GLN A 59 -0.53 -1.23 -13.45
CA GLN A 59 -1.93 -1.50 -13.84
C GLN A 59 -2.22 -2.97 -14.18
N ALA A 60 -1.45 -3.89 -13.61
CA ALA A 60 -1.68 -5.32 -13.79
C ALA A 60 -2.37 -5.91 -12.56
N SER A 61 -3.35 -6.78 -12.78
CA SER A 61 -4.03 -7.54 -11.74
C SER A 61 -3.09 -8.62 -11.21
N LEU A 62 -3.04 -8.77 -9.88
CA LEU A 62 -2.30 -9.83 -9.20
C LEU A 62 -3.21 -10.99 -8.82
N PHE A 63 -4.36 -10.71 -8.25
CA PHE A 63 -5.44 -11.64 -7.92
C PHE A 63 -6.76 -10.89 -7.77
N THR A 64 -7.86 -11.62 -7.85
CA THR A 64 -9.22 -11.06 -7.78
C THR A 64 -9.94 -11.53 -6.52
N GLN A 65 -10.76 -10.68 -5.95
CA GLN A 65 -11.64 -11.02 -4.82
C GLN A 65 -12.48 -12.24 -5.13
N GLY A 66 -12.52 -13.20 -4.19
CA GLY A 66 -13.28 -14.45 -4.34
C GLY A 66 -12.50 -15.60 -4.99
N GLU A 67 -11.31 -15.35 -5.56
CA GLU A 67 -10.43 -16.43 -6.04
C GLU A 67 -9.85 -17.23 -4.87
N ASP A 68 -9.67 -18.56 -5.06
CA ASP A 68 -9.00 -19.42 -4.06
C ASP A 68 -7.57 -18.96 -3.80
N ALA A 69 -7.25 -18.68 -2.54
CA ALA A 69 -5.96 -18.14 -2.14
C ALA A 69 -4.90 -19.25 -2.08
N LYS A 70 -4.36 -19.64 -3.22
CA LYS A 70 -3.28 -20.64 -3.33
C LYS A 70 -1.92 -20.10 -2.91
N CYS A 71 -1.71 -18.79 -2.99
CA CYS A 71 -0.46 -18.11 -2.67
C CYS A 71 -0.70 -16.90 -1.79
N LEU A 72 0.27 -16.55 -0.98
CA LEU A 72 0.45 -15.20 -0.46
C LEU A 72 1.59 -14.50 -1.20
N TYR A 73 1.65 -13.17 -1.10
CA TYR A 73 2.64 -12.36 -1.81
C TYR A 73 3.31 -11.37 -0.86
N LEU A 74 4.64 -11.41 -0.81
CA LEU A 74 5.45 -10.38 -0.15
C LEU A 74 5.78 -9.29 -1.16
N ILE A 75 5.45 -8.03 -0.86
CA ILE A 75 5.83 -6.89 -1.70
C ILE A 75 7.27 -6.50 -1.36
N CYS A 76 8.18 -6.62 -2.34
CA CYS A 76 9.57 -6.21 -2.22
C CYS A 76 9.83 -4.82 -2.77
N GLY A 77 9.05 -4.39 -3.77
CA GLY A 77 9.12 -3.07 -4.39
C GLY A 77 7.83 -2.75 -5.14
N GLY A 78 7.59 -1.45 -5.34
CA GLY A 78 6.36 -0.97 -5.97
C GLY A 78 5.17 -0.90 -5.00
N TYR A 79 4.02 -0.50 -5.53
CA TYR A 79 2.78 -0.29 -4.77
C TYR A 79 1.60 -0.91 -5.48
N LEU A 80 0.70 -1.50 -4.69
CA LEU A 80 -0.54 -2.10 -5.17
C LEU A 80 -1.72 -1.44 -4.47
N LYS A 81 -2.82 -1.23 -5.19
CA LYS A 81 -4.12 -0.89 -4.58
C LYS A 81 -4.88 -2.18 -4.30
N LEU A 82 -5.53 -2.20 -3.14
CA LEU A 82 -6.44 -3.27 -2.73
C LEU A 82 -7.87 -2.75 -2.85
N THR A 83 -8.72 -3.47 -3.58
CA THR A 83 -10.10 -3.09 -3.81
C THR A 83 -11.05 -4.15 -3.28
N ALA A 84 -12.13 -3.71 -2.65
CA ALA A 84 -13.23 -4.54 -2.26
C ALA A 84 -14.53 -4.05 -2.92
N GLY A 85 -15.41 -4.98 -3.27
CA GLY A 85 -16.72 -4.65 -3.84
C GLY A 85 -17.34 -5.88 -4.47
N ARG A 86 -18.65 -6.00 -4.35
CA ARG A 86 -19.39 -7.20 -4.77
C ARG A 86 -20.19 -7.02 -6.05
N LEU A 87 -20.23 -5.83 -6.64
CA LEU A 87 -21.10 -5.53 -7.77
C LEU A 87 -20.38 -4.67 -8.81
N GLU A 88 -20.70 -4.90 -10.05
CA GLU A 88 -20.16 -4.39 -11.31
C GLU A 88 -19.96 -2.86 -11.38
N ASP A 89 -20.51 -2.09 -10.44
CA ASP A 89 -20.51 -0.61 -10.50
C ASP A 89 -19.79 0.14 -9.39
N ARG A 90 -19.32 -0.51 -8.30
CA ARG A 90 -18.62 0.20 -7.21
C ARG A 90 -17.55 -0.65 -6.55
N GLN A 91 -16.37 -0.58 -7.07
CA GLN A 91 -15.17 -1.02 -6.35
C GLN A 91 -14.66 0.12 -5.45
N MET A 92 -14.49 -0.17 -4.17
CA MET A 92 -13.89 0.75 -3.22
C MET A 92 -12.43 0.36 -3.01
N ILE A 93 -11.53 1.33 -3.14
CA ILE A 93 -10.14 1.13 -2.74
C ILE A 93 -10.10 1.16 -1.22
N VAL A 94 -9.75 0.02 -0.62
CA VAL A 94 -9.67 -0.12 0.83
C VAL A 94 -8.29 0.27 1.34
N ARG A 95 -7.22 0.03 0.55
CA ARG A 95 -5.84 0.35 0.96
C ARG A 95 -4.88 0.40 -0.22
N VAL A 96 -3.79 1.16 -0.06
CA VAL A 96 -2.56 1.04 -0.84
C VAL A 96 -1.56 0.22 -0.03
N ALA A 97 -1.05 -0.85 -0.62
CA ALA A 97 -0.03 -1.72 -0.03
C ALA A 97 1.32 -1.46 -0.69
N GLY A 98 2.38 -1.35 0.11
CA GLY A 98 3.74 -1.09 -0.35
C GLY A 98 4.74 -2.13 0.15
N PRO A 99 6.04 -1.89 -0.06
CA PRO A 99 7.10 -2.80 0.34
C PRO A 99 7.00 -3.21 1.81
N GLY A 100 7.19 -4.51 2.08
CA GLY A 100 7.04 -5.11 3.41
C GLY A 100 5.64 -5.64 3.72
N SER A 101 4.61 -5.26 2.95
CA SER A 101 3.27 -5.82 3.10
C SER A 101 3.20 -7.27 2.62
N MET A 102 2.38 -8.06 3.31
CA MET A 102 1.98 -9.41 2.90
C MET A 102 0.54 -9.38 2.42
N LEU A 103 0.30 -9.79 1.18
CA LEU A 103 -1.05 -9.88 0.61
C LEU A 103 -1.54 -11.32 0.65
N GLY A 104 -2.81 -11.52 1.02
CA GLY A 104 -3.44 -12.85 1.08
C GLY A 104 -3.02 -13.71 2.27
N LEU A 105 -2.37 -13.14 3.30
CA LEU A 105 -1.93 -13.88 4.48
C LEU A 105 -3.10 -14.54 5.23
N TYR A 106 -4.16 -13.77 5.49
CA TYR A 106 -5.36 -14.28 6.15
C TYR A 106 -6.01 -15.40 5.33
N ALA A 107 -6.23 -15.16 4.04
CA ALA A 107 -6.84 -16.12 3.14
C ALA A 107 -6.07 -17.45 3.06
N VAL A 108 -4.74 -17.38 3.01
CA VAL A 108 -3.87 -18.56 3.00
C VAL A 108 -3.95 -19.33 4.31
N LEU A 109 -3.94 -18.66 5.46
CA LEU A 109 -3.99 -19.30 6.78
C LEU A 109 -5.38 -19.85 7.12
N SER A 110 -6.46 -19.22 6.63
CA SER A 110 -7.84 -19.67 6.84
C SER A 110 -8.30 -20.70 5.81
N HIS A 111 -7.46 -21.07 4.84
CA HIS A 111 -7.84 -21.92 3.70
C HIS A 111 -9.05 -21.36 2.92
N GLY A 112 -9.10 -20.02 2.80
CA GLY A 112 -10.20 -19.28 2.18
C GLY A 112 -9.86 -18.74 0.79
N VAL A 113 -10.65 -17.75 0.41
CA VAL A 113 -10.52 -16.96 -0.82
C VAL A 113 -9.93 -15.59 -0.49
N TYR A 114 -9.40 -14.88 -1.49
CA TYR A 114 -8.98 -13.49 -1.29
C TYR A 114 -10.17 -12.60 -0.99
N GLU A 115 -10.10 -11.83 0.09
CA GLU A 115 -11.16 -10.90 0.52
C GLU A 115 -11.22 -9.63 -0.32
N VAL A 116 -10.15 -9.32 -1.05
CA VAL A 116 -9.98 -8.14 -1.89
C VAL A 116 -9.33 -8.53 -3.21
N SER A 117 -9.45 -7.65 -4.22
CA SER A 117 -8.62 -7.72 -5.43
C SER A 117 -7.35 -6.88 -5.22
N ALA A 118 -6.26 -7.25 -5.89
CA ALA A 118 -5.00 -6.51 -5.86
C ALA A 118 -4.54 -6.17 -7.28
N GLU A 119 -4.24 -4.88 -7.52
CA GLU A 119 -3.75 -4.35 -8.78
C GLU A 119 -2.56 -3.43 -8.55
N SER A 120 -1.53 -3.53 -9.37
CA SER A 120 -0.34 -2.69 -9.25
C SER A 120 -0.60 -1.25 -9.69
N LEU A 121 -0.23 -0.29 -8.83
CA LEU A 121 -0.21 1.15 -9.15
C LEU A 121 1.09 1.54 -9.89
N THR A 122 2.17 0.86 -9.57
CA THR A 122 3.50 1.06 -10.16
C THR A 122 4.08 -0.29 -10.57
N PRO A 123 5.12 -0.35 -11.40
CA PRO A 123 5.87 -1.59 -11.55
C PRO A 123 6.26 -2.13 -10.17
N ALA A 124 5.95 -3.40 -9.91
CA ALA A 124 6.13 -4.01 -8.61
C ALA A 124 6.96 -5.28 -8.68
N GLN A 125 7.70 -5.57 -7.61
CA GLN A 125 8.41 -6.83 -7.42
C GLN A 125 7.84 -7.52 -6.21
N LEU A 126 7.46 -8.78 -6.41
CA LEU A 126 6.74 -9.58 -5.45
C LEU A 126 7.43 -10.93 -5.25
N ARG A 127 7.24 -11.51 -4.09
CA ARG A 127 7.63 -12.89 -3.79
C ARG A 127 6.38 -13.70 -3.46
N PRO A 128 5.86 -14.50 -4.40
CA PRO A 128 4.81 -15.47 -4.12
C PRO A 128 5.35 -16.59 -3.24
N VAL A 129 4.53 -17.02 -2.29
CA VAL A 129 4.76 -18.24 -1.49
C VAL A 129 3.49 -19.07 -1.54
N GLU A 130 3.59 -20.28 -2.04
CA GLU A 130 2.47 -21.21 -2.07
C GLU A 130 2.01 -21.57 -0.65
N ARG A 131 0.70 -21.76 -0.46
CA ARG A 131 0.07 -22.08 0.82
C ARG A 131 0.79 -23.17 1.60
N GLU A 132 0.97 -24.36 1.00
CA GLU A 132 1.56 -25.49 1.70
C GLU A 132 3.04 -25.26 2.06
N ARG A 133 3.79 -24.62 1.18
CA ARG A 133 5.18 -24.24 1.44
C ARG A 133 5.27 -23.22 2.56
N PHE A 134 4.37 -22.25 2.60
CA PHE A 134 4.32 -21.26 3.68
C PHE A 134 3.96 -21.89 5.02
N LEU A 135 2.95 -22.77 5.05
CA LEU A 135 2.58 -23.49 6.27
C LEU A 135 3.71 -24.40 6.77
N GLY A 136 4.42 -25.07 5.86
CA GLY A 136 5.61 -25.83 6.19
C GLY A 136 6.73 -24.96 6.78
N PHE A 137 6.99 -23.82 6.16
CA PHE A 137 7.97 -22.83 6.64
C PHE A 137 7.61 -22.33 8.04
N LEU A 138 6.34 -21.98 8.28
CA LEU A 138 5.91 -21.54 9.62
C LEU A 138 6.09 -22.67 10.67
N ARG A 139 5.79 -23.94 10.36
CA ARG A 139 5.98 -25.05 11.31
C ARG A 139 7.43 -25.20 11.77
N SER A 140 8.37 -24.87 10.89
CA SER A 140 9.80 -24.99 11.16
C SER A 140 10.42 -23.78 11.88
N HIS A 141 9.76 -22.61 11.84
CA HIS A 141 10.35 -21.36 12.30
C HIS A 141 9.43 -20.57 13.25
N LYS A 142 9.67 -20.69 14.56
CA LYS A 142 8.88 -19.98 15.61
C LYS A 142 8.90 -18.45 15.43
N GLU A 143 10.05 -17.91 15.01
CA GLU A 143 10.16 -16.47 14.73
C GLU A 143 9.22 -16.02 13.62
N ALA A 144 9.12 -16.79 12.54
CA ALA A 144 8.23 -16.52 11.43
C ALA A 144 6.74 -16.67 11.83
N GLN A 145 6.40 -17.65 12.69
CA GLN A 145 5.05 -17.77 13.26
C GLN A 145 4.64 -16.49 13.99
N MET A 146 5.51 -16.02 14.92
CA MET A 146 5.21 -14.82 15.67
C MET A 146 5.08 -13.59 14.76
N ARG A 147 5.93 -13.52 13.73
CA ARG A 147 5.87 -12.43 12.75
C ARG A 147 4.58 -12.46 11.93
N ALA A 148 4.12 -13.63 11.51
CA ALA A 148 2.84 -13.80 10.81
C ALA A 148 1.66 -13.33 11.69
N VAL A 149 1.64 -13.72 12.98
CA VAL A 149 0.64 -13.23 13.92
C VAL A 149 0.67 -11.71 14.04
N GLN A 150 1.85 -11.09 14.16
CA GLN A 150 1.98 -9.63 14.21
C GLN A 150 1.44 -8.95 12.95
N CYS A 151 1.68 -9.53 11.77
CA CYS A 151 1.14 -9.03 10.52
C CYS A 151 -0.40 -9.08 10.51
N ILE A 152 -1.01 -10.19 10.96
CA ILE A 152 -2.47 -10.31 11.06
C ILE A 152 -3.03 -9.29 12.06
N CYS A 153 -2.41 -9.12 13.22
CA CYS A 153 -2.83 -8.10 14.19
C CYS A 153 -2.77 -6.69 13.61
N GLN A 154 -1.79 -6.42 12.77
CA GLN A 154 -1.67 -5.13 12.08
C GLN A 154 -2.76 -4.95 11.02
N GLU A 155 -3.08 -5.98 10.23
CA GLU A 155 -4.19 -5.98 9.28
C GLU A 155 -5.53 -5.73 9.99
N TYR A 156 -5.77 -6.43 11.10
CA TYR A 156 -6.96 -6.23 11.92
C TYR A 156 -7.09 -4.78 12.44
N ARG A 157 -5.97 -4.20 12.90
CA ARG A 157 -5.96 -2.80 13.35
C ARG A 157 -6.32 -1.83 12.22
N PHE A 158 -5.78 -2.05 11.02
CA PHE A 158 -6.14 -1.25 9.84
C PHE A 158 -7.63 -1.37 9.52
N ALA A 159 -8.16 -2.60 9.45
CA ALA A 159 -9.57 -2.83 9.17
C ALA A 159 -10.48 -2.16 10.23
N LEU A 160 -10.11 -2.22 11.51
CA LEU A 160 -10.86 -1.56 12.58
C LEU A 160 -10.82 -0.02 12.44
N GLN A 161 -9.65 0.56 12.12
CA GLN A 161 -9.52 1.98 11.88
C GLN A 161 -10.34 2.44 10.68
N ASP A 162 -10.40 1.64 9.62
CA ASP A 162 -11.21 1.92 8.43
C ASP A 162 -12.70 1.87 8.75
N ALA A 163 -13.15 0.88 9.53
CA ALA A 163 -14.52 0.78 9.98
C ALA A 163 -14.93 1.98 10.87
N CYS A 164 -14.05 2.41 11.78
CA CYS A 164 -14.27 3.59 12.61
C CYS A 164 -14.36 4.87 11.78
N ARG A 165 -13.53 5.02 10.73
CA ARG A 165 -13.59 6.17 9.81
C ARG A 165 -14.94 6.31 9.12
N VAL A 166 -15.55 5.20 8.75
CA VAL A 166 -16.87 5.20 8.11
C VAL A 166 -17.99 5.49 9.13
N ALA A 167 -17.87 4.98 10.35
CA ALA A 167 -18.89 5.09 11.39
C ALA A 167 -18.89 6.44 12.11
N LEU A 168 -17.72 7.04 12.31
CA LEU A 168 -17.59 8.36 12.94
C LEU A 168 -17.77 9.42 11.86
N ALA A 169 -18.70 10.36 12.07
CA ALA A 169 -19.08 11.42 11.12
C ALA A 169 -17.94 12.45 10.89
N GLU A 170 -16.77 11.98 10.44
CA GLU A 170 -15.65 12.84 10.10
C GLU A 170 -15.93 13.64 8.81
N THR A 171 -15.43 14.85 8.76
CA THR A 171 -15.51 15.67 7.54
C THR A 171 -14.68 15.04 6.42
N VAL A 172 -15.02 15.32 5.15
CA VAL A 172 -14.22 14.88 4.00
C VAL A 172 -12.78 15.40 4.11
N ALA A 173 -12.59 16.61 4.63
CA ALA A 173 -11.27 17.19 4.84
C ALA A 173 -10.45 16.36 5.85
N ALA A 174 -11.05 15.91 6.95
CA ALA A 174 -10.40 15.05 7.94
C ALA A 174 -9.99 13.70 7.33
N ARG A 175 -10.90 13.04 6.61
CA ARG A 175 -10.60 11.76 5.94
C ARG A 175 -9.49 11.89 4.90
N LEU A 176 -9.52 12.95 4.09
CA LEU A 176 -8.50 13.22 3.07
C LEU A 176 -7.14 13.58 3.71
N GLY A 177 -7.14 14.38 4.76
CA GLY A 177 -5.93 14.71 5.54
C GLY A 177 -5.28 13.45 6.11
N ARG A 178 -6.07 12.55 6.68
CA ARG A 178 -5.60 11.26 7.20
C ARG A 178 -5.03 10.37 6.10
N LEU A 179 -5.71 10.25 4.95
CA LEU A 179 -5.20 9.51 3.80
C LEU A 179 -3.82 10.03 3.36
N LEU A 180 -3.64 11.34 3.27
CA LEU A 180 -2.35 11.94 2.92
C LEU A 180 -1.27 11.64 3.96
N LEU A 181 -1.60 11.67 5.26
CA LEU A 181 -0.67 11.31 6.34
C LEU A 181 -0.30 9.82 6.30
N GLU A 182 -1.25 8.93 6.03
CA GLU A 182 -0.99 7.50 5.87
C GLU A 182 -0.04 7.23 4.70
N LEU A 183 -0.29 7.84 3.54
CA LEU A 183 0.60 7.76 2.39
C LEU A 183 1.99 8.32 2.72
N ALA A 184 2.07 9.47 3.39
CA ALA A 184 3.33 10.07 3.81
C ALA A 184 4.14 9.13 4.70
N ASN A 185 3.50 8.47 5.67
CA ASN A 185 4.16 7.52 6.57
C ASN A 185 4.60 6.23 5.88
N GLN A 186 3.86 5.78 4.86
CA GLN A 186 4.18 4.55 4.13
C GLN A 186 5.30 4.73 3.10
N ILE A 187 5.24 5.82 2.34
CA ILE A 187 6.05 6.02 1.13
C ILE A 187 6.85 7.32 1.15
N GLY A 188 6.62 8.18 2.15
CA GLY A 188 7.22 9.50 2.21
C GLY A 188 8.67 9.49 2.67
N GLU A 189 9.40 10.48 2.20
CA GLU A 189 10.70 10.88 2.71
C GLU A 189 10.49 12.01 3.73
N HIS A 190 11.12 11.88 4.90
CA HIS A 190 11.13 12.96 5.89
C HIS A 190 11.95 14.13 5.39
N LEU A 191 11.41 15.33 5.50
CA LEU A 191 12.11 16.56 5.18
C LEU A 191 12.73 17.18 6.44
N ASN A 192 13.88 17.84 6.27
CA ASN A 192 14.48 18.68 7.30
C ASN A 192 13.48 19.81 7.66
N GLY A 193 12.85 19.74 8.84
CA GLY A 193 11.81 20.69 9.25
C GLY A 193 10.45 20.05 9.55
N GLY A 194 10.35 18.71 9.56
CA GLY A 194 9.17 17.98 10.06
C GLY A 194 8.08 17.71 9.03
N GLY A 195 8.33 17.98 7.75
CA GLY A 195 7.41 17.64 6.66
C GLY A 195 7.71 16.30 6.00
N PHE A 196 6.89 15.96 5.00
CA PHE A 196 7.04 14.73 4.20
C PHE A 196 6.96 15.06 2.71
N ARG A 197 7.68 14.29 1.88
CA ARG A 197 7.53 14.34 0.43
C ARG A 197 7.32 12.92 -0.11
N PHE A 198 6.32 12.74 -0.97
CA PHE A 198 6.00 11.44 -1.56
C PHE A 198 5.35 11.59 -2.95
N PRO A 199 5.46 10.57 -3.81
CA PRO A 199 4.81 10.57 -5.11
C PRO A 199 3.29 10.44 -4.95
N LEU A 200 2.55 11.21 -5.76
CA LEU A 200 1.09 11.10 -5.87
C LEU A 200 0.75 9.85 -6.69
N LEU A 201 0.53 8.74 -6.01
CA LEU A 201 0.24 7.45 -6.64
C LEU A 201 -1.21 7.29 -7.08
N LEU A 202 -2.13 8.03 -6.44
CA LEU A 202 -3.57 7.92 -6.63
C LEU A 202 -4.09 9.09 -7.45
N THR A 203 -5.03 8.82 -8.33
CA THR A 203 -5.85 9.84 -8.99
C THR A 203 -6.83 10.47 -7.99
N HIS A 204 -7.40 11.62 -8.31
CA HIS A 204 -8.45 12.23 -7.49
C HIS A 204 -9.70 11.34 -7.39
N GLU A 205 -10.00 10.54 -8.42
CA GLU A 205 -11.09 9.55 -8.39
C GLU A 205 -10.80 8.43 -7.40
N GLU A 206 -9.58 7.89 -7.42
CA GLU A 206 -9.15 6.85 -6.48
C GLU A 206 -9.13 7.36 -5.04
N MET A 207 -8.66 8.60 -4.81
CA MET A 207 -8.76 9.22 -3.48
C MET A 207 -10.21 9.41 -3.06
N ALA A 208 -11.10 9.82 -3.97
CA ALA A 208 -12.52 9.99 -3.70
C ALA A 208 -13.18 8.67 -3.27
N SER A 209 -12.83 7.57 -3.96
CA SER A 209 -13.25 6.22 -3.58
C SER A 209 -12.80 5.88 -2.16
N MET A 210 -11.51 6.14 -1.80
CA MET A 210 -10.96 5.81 -0.47
C MET A 210 -11.58 6.63 0.66
N VAL A 211 -11.95 7.89 0.40
CA VAL A 211 -12.51 8.76 1.45
C VAL A 211 -14.04 8.92 1.34
N CYS A 212 -14.70 8.06 0.56
CA CYS A 212 -16.16 8.01 0.38
C CYS A 212 -16.75 9.39 0.02
N THR A 213 -16.28 9.97 -1.09
CA THR A 213 -16.73 11.27 -1.60
C THR A 213 -16.67 11.34 -3.13
N THR A 214 -16.88 12.52 -3.73
CA THR A 214 -16.73 12.73 -5.17
C THR A 214 -15.36 13.31 -5.54
N ARG A 215 -14.93 13.08 -6.78
CA ARG A 215 -13.69 13.62 -7.35
C ARG A 215 -13.62 15.14 -7.21
N GLU A 216 -14.74 15.84 -7.46
CA GLU A 216 -14.84 17.31 -7.37
C GLU A 216 -14.56 17.78 -5.94
N THR A 217 -15.10 17.05 -4.95
CA THR A 217 -14.88 17.37 -3.52
C THR A 217 -13.42 17.16 -3.13
N VAL A 218 -12.78 16.07 -3.59
CA VAL A 218 -11.33 15.87 -3.40
C VAL A 218 -10.53 17.00 -4.01
N THR A 219 -10.83 17.35 -5.27
CA THR A 219 -10.12 18.43 -5.98
C THR A 219 -10.24 19.75 -5.23
N ARG A 220 -11.44 20.11 -4.77
CA ARG A 220 -11.69 21.33 -4.00
C ARG A 220 -10.96 21.31 -2.66
N THR A 221 -10.99 20.19 -1.94
CA THR A 221 -10.35 20.06 -0.62
C THR A 221 -8.84 20.13 -0.73
N LEU A 222 -8.22 19.46 -1.71
CA LEU A 222 -6.78 19.58 -1.99
C LEU A 222 -6.40 21.01 -2.38
N GLY A 223 -7.25 21.68 -3.16
CA GLY A 223 -7.09 23.08 -3.51
C GLY A 223 -7.08 23.99 -2.28
N GLN A 224 -7.95 23.71 -1.29
CA GLN A 224 -7.97 24.44 -0.02
C GLN A 224 -6.69 24.19 0.79
N PHE A 225 -6.26 22.91 0.94
CA PHE A 225 -5.02 22.59 1.65
C PHE A 225 -3.79 23.27 1.03
N ARG A 226 -3.76 23.37 -0.31
CA ARG A 226 -2.69 24.12 -1.02
C ARG A 226 -2.75 25.61 -0.73
N LYS A 227 -3.94 26.21 -0.78
CA LYS A 227 -4.15 27.64 -0.50
C LYS A 227 -3.75 28.00 0.93
N ASP A 228 -4.01 27.11 1.88
CA ASP A 228 -3.67 27.29 3.31
C ASP A 228 -2.19 26.97 3.58
N GLY A 229 -1.41 26.56 2.57
CA GLY A 229 0.01 26.26 2.70
C GLY A 229 0.32 24.99 3.48
N TRP A 230 -0.66 24.09 3.65
CA TRP A 230 -0.44 22.82 4.36
C TRP A 230 0.25 21.80 3.49
N ILE A 231 -0.04 21.83 2.18
CA ILE A 231 0.55 20.94 1.17
C ILE A 231 0.97 21.72 -0.08
N SER A 232 1.90 21.18 -0.85
CA SER A 232 2.09 21.52 -2.27
C SER A 232 2.07 20.27 -3.12
N ILE A 233 1.70 20.42 -4.40
CA ILE A 233 1.68 19.34 -5.38
C ILE A 233 2.35 19.88 -6.63
N GLU A 234 3.53 19.34 -6.94
CA GLU A 234 4.36 19.72 -8.08
C GLU A 234 4.90 18.46 -8.76
N ASP A 235 4.81 18.37 -10.07
CA ASP A 235 5.33 17.25 -10.87
C ASP A 235 4.94 15.85 -10.35
N SER A 236 3.69 15.70 -9.90
CA SER A 236 3.19 14.47 -9.25
C SER A 236 3.89 14.11 -7.93
N LEU A 237 4.51 15.07 -7.27
CA LEU A 237 5.02 14.95 -5.90
C LEU A 237 4.14 15.77 -4.96
N VAL A 238 3.74 15.15 -3.87
CA VAL A 238 3.06 15.82 -2.74
C VAL A 238 4.11 16.15 -1.70
N THR A 239 4.12 17.40 -1.25
CA THR A 239 4.88 17.80 -0.07
C THR A 239 3.89 18.21 1.01
N LEU A 240 3.93 17.56 2.16
CA LEU A 240 3.21 17.95 3.37
C LEU A 240 4.11 18.89 4.15
N HIS A 241 3.74 20.18 4.21
CA HIS A 241 4.50 21.20 4.95
C HIS A 241 4.08 21.24 6.42
N GLN A 242 2.80 20.98 6.70
CA GLN A 242 2.20 21.09 8.04
C GLN A 242 1.38 19.82 8.37
N PRO A 243 2.04 18.68 8.62
CA PRO A 243 1.33 17.42 8.92
C PRO A 243 0.43 17.51 10.15
N ASP A 244 0.82 18.29 11.17
CA ASP A 244 0.04 18.49 12.39
C ASP A 244 -1.33 19.14 12.13
N ARG A 245 -1.41 20.03 11.10
CA ARG A 245 -2.68 20.63 10.70
C ARG A 245 -3.64 19.61 10.10
N LEU A 246 -3.12 18.69 9.30
CA LEU A 246 -3.94 17.60 8.74
C LEU A 246 -4.38 16.64 9.85
N GLN A 247 -3.53 16.37 10.84
CA GLN A 247 -3.85 15.54 11.99
C GLN A 247 -4.91 16.18 12.89
N SER A 248 -4.90 17.50 13.04
CA SER A 248 -5.88 18.23 13.88
C SER A 248 -7.28 18.35 13.27
N LEU A 249 -7.49 17.92 12.02
CA LEU A 249 -8.80 17.85 11.39
C LEU A 249 -9.62 16.62 11.84
N ALA A 250 -8.95 15.62 12.45
CA ALA A 250 -9.52 14.33 12.83
C ALA A 250 -10.20 14.35 14.20
#